data_bfcb9c828b6892d0141ab40edc510cd0
#
_entry.id   bfcb9c828b6892d0141ab40edc510cd0
#
_cell.length_a   1.000
_cell.length_b   1.000
_cell.length_c   1.000
_cell.angle_alpha   90.00
_cell.angle_beta   90.00
_cell.angle_gamma   90.00
#
_symmetry.space_group_name_H-M   'P 1'
#
loop_
_entity.id
_entity.type
_entity.pdbx_description
1 polymer ?
#
loop_
_entity_poly.entity_id
_entity_poly.type
_entity_poly.pdbx_seq_one_letter_code
_entity_poly.pdbx_strand_id
1 'polypeptide(L)'
;MTHPDPTARRTDCAETARSWLDEHPVFLDTEATGTDDYAEICEIAVIAPNGEVMIDEVVRPSRPIPLSATDVHGISDADVEDAPTMADLEPELKEILIGSPCAIYNADFDTRLLRQSSSSGWLLEWPHDPTRLHCVMELAARWHGDWSDHHQSYTWITQANAAIELGIDVDAIDDLHRARADAELCRRIVHEIAAYC
;
A
#
# COMPACT_ATOMS: atom_id res chain seq x y z
N MET A 1 14.19 27.03 9.99
CA MET A 1 14.68 25.80 10.62
C MET A 1 15.70 25.18 9.67
N THR A 2 16.85 24.75 10.15
CA THR A 2 17.80 24.01 9.30
C THR A 2 17.26 22.60 9.10
N HIS A 3 17.02 22.23 7.84
CA HIS A 3 16.63 20.85 7.52
C HIS A 3 17.76 19.90 7.92
N PRO A 4 17.43 18.69 8.37
CA PRO A 4 18.46 17.70 8.72
C PRO A 4 19.34 17.43 7.49
N ASP A 5 20.62 17.18 7.75
CA ASP A 5 21.56 16.76 6.74
C ASP A 5 21.00 15.54 5.95
N PRO A 6 21.12 15.53 4.61
CA PRO A 6 20.57 14.44 3.79
C PRO A 6 21.03 13.04 4.23
N THR A 7 22.29 12.90 4.65
CA THR A 7 22.82 11.62 5.13
C THR A 7 22.14 11.21 6.44
N ALA A 8 22.05 12.12 7.41
CA ALA A 8 21.38 11.84 8.69
C ALA A 8 19.91 11.49 8.48
N ARG A 9 19.22 12.22 7.60
CA ARG A 9 17.81 11.93 7.27
C ARG A 9 17.62 10.52 6.67
N ARG A 10 18.49 10.13 5.73
CA ARG A 10 18.42 8.77 5.12
C ARG A 10 18.79 7.69 6.13
N THR A 11 19.73 7.93 7.01
CA THR A 11 20.02 7.02 8.13
C THR A 11 18.81 6.82 9.02
N ASP A 12 18.10 7.89 9.41
CA ASP A 12 16.88 7.79 10.20
C ASP A 12 15.76 7.03 9.47
N CYS A 13 15.63 7.22 8.15
CA CYS A 13 14.67 6.45 7.34
C CYS A 13 15.05 4.96 7.32
N ALA A 14 16.32 4.64 7.18
CA ALA A 14 16.80 3.26 7.19
C ALA A 14 16.58 2.58 8.55
N GLU A 15 16.81 3.29 9.65
CA GLU A 15 16.50 2.79 11.00
C GLU A 15 15.00 2.55 11.18
N THR A 16 14.15 3.46 10.67
CA THR A 16 12.69 3.30 10.67
C THR A 16 12.29 2.06 9.88
N ALA A 17 12.80 1.90 8.64
CA ALA A 17 12.47 0.74 7.80
C ALA A 17 12.93 -0.58 8.44
N ARG A 18 14.11 -0.62 9.04
CA ARG A 18 14.60 -1.81 9.80
C ARG A 18 13.68 -2.15 10.97
N SER A 19 13.28 -1.13 11.75
CA SER A 19 12.34 -1.33 12.87
C SER A 19 11.00 -1.93 12.39
N TRP A 20 10.48 -1.46 11.26
CA TRP A 20 9.26 -2.04 10.68
C TRP A 20 9.47 -3.50 10.26
N LEU A 21 10.58 -3.81 9.58
CA LEU A 21 10.87 -5.18 9.13
C LEU A 21 11.07 -6.15 10.30
N ASP A 22 11.62 -5.69 11.43
CA ASP A 22 11.76 -6.49 12.65
C ASP A 22 10.41 -6.88 13.27
N GLU A 23 9.35 -6.10 12.99
CA GLU A 23 7.98 -6.40 13.40
C GLU A 23 7.26 -7.39 12.46
N HIS A 24 7.91 -7.80 11.36
CA HIS A 24 7.36 -8.69 10.33
C HIS A 24 6.04 -8.20 9.71
N PRO A 25 5.99 -6.99 9.12
CA PRO A 25 4.78 -6.44 8.55
C PRO A 25 4.35 -7.20 7.30
N VAL A 26 3.04 -7.29 7.07
CA VAL A 26 2.52 -7.62 5.74
C VAL A 26 2.46 -6.35 4.89
N PHE A 27 2.53 -6.52 3.57
CA PHE A 27 2.42 -5.45 2.59
C PHE A 27 1.10 -5.60 1.85
N LEU A 28 0.29 -4.57 1.87
CA LEU A 28 -1.05 -4.59 1.28
C LEU A 28 -1.17 -3.48 0.25
N ASP A 29 -1.88 -3.78 -0.82
CA ASP A 29 -2.30 -2.82 -1.84
C ASP A 29 -3.68 -3.19 -2.37
N THR A 30 -4.42 -2.20 -2.90
CA THR A 30 -5.76 -2.40 -3.45
C THR A 30 -5.97 -1.61 -4.73
N GLU A 31 -6.69 -2.24 -5.70
CA GLU A 31 -7.29 -1.51 -6.81
C GLU A 31 -8.76 -1.23 -6.53
N ALA A 32 -9.25 -0.09 -7.03
CA ALA A 32 -10.57 0.39 -6.69
C ALA A 32 -11.37 0.89 -7.89
N THR A 33 -12.69 0.93 -7.74
CA THR A 33 -13.61 1.48 -8.73
C THR A 33 -13.49 3.00 -8.90
N GLY A 34 -12.67 3.66 -8.09
CA GLY A 34 -12.44 5.11 -8.14
C GLY A 34 -11.74 5.64 -6.89
N THR A 35 -11.79 6.97 -6.72
CA THR A 35 -11.11 7.65 -5.61
C THR A 35 -12.06 8.42 -4.69
N ASP A 36 -13.36 8.37 -4.94
CA ASP A 36 -14.37 9.09 -4.17
C ASP A 36 -14.84 8.30 -2.92
N ASP A 37 -15.77 8.88 -2.17
CA ASP A 37 -16.32 8.29 -0.94
C ASP A 37 -17.22 7.07 -1.17
N TYR A 38 -17.47 6.71 -2.43
CA TYR A 38 -18.27 5.56 -2.83
C TYR A 38 -17.46 4.50 -3.58
N ALA A 39 -16.16 4.73 -3.72
CA ALA A 39 -15.26 3.78 -4.34
C ALA A 39 -15.21 2.48 -3.52
N GLU A 40 -15.16 1.35 -4.23
CA GLU A 40 -15.08 0.01 -3.65
C GLU A 40 -13.84 -0.70 -4.19
N ILE A 41 -13.30 -1.62 -3.41
CA ILE A 41 -12.18 -2.47 -3.82
C ILE A 41 -12.65 -3.40 -4.94
N CYS A 42 -11.84 -3.50 -6.01
CA CYS A 42 -12.01 -4.48 -7.10
C CYS A 42 -10.82 -5.45 -7.25
N GLU A 43 -9.73 -5.22 -6.55
CA GLU A 43 -8.62 -6.15 -6.36
C GLU A 43 -7.93 -5.87 -5.02
N ILE A 44 -7.41 -6.92 -4.39
CA ILE A 44 -6.62 -6.79 -3.16
C ILE A 44 -5.48 -7.79 -3.17
N ALA A 45 -4.31 -7.36 -2.73
CA ALA A 45 -3.18 -8.23 -2.51
C ALA A 45 -2.57 -8.01 -1.13
N VAL A 46 -2.11 -9.10 -0.51
CA VAL A 46 -1.35 -9.08 0.73
C VAL A 46 -0.13 -9.98 0.58
N ILE A 47 1.05 -9.43 0.84
CA ILE A 47 2.34 -10.12 0.70
C ILE A 47 3.05 -10.13 2.04
N ALA A 48 3.59 -11.29 2.42
CA ALA A 48 4.42 -11.45 3.61
C ALA A 48 5.81 -10.78 3.45
N PRO A 49 6.54 -10.51 4.54
CA PRO A 49 7.86 -9.87 4.48
C PRO A 49 8.89 -10.62 3.62
N ASN A 50 8.75 -11.93 3.52
CA ASN A 50 9.61 -12.80 2.71
C ASN A 50 9.23 -12.85 1.22
N GLY A 51 8.16 -12.14 0.81
CA GLY A 51 7.65 -12.13 -0.55
C GLY A 51 6.62 -13.24 -0.85
N GLU A 52 6.22 -14.03 0.14
CA GLU A 52 5.14 -15.00 -0.04
C GLU A 52 3.80 -14.28 -0.21
N VAL A 53 3.05 -14.65 -1.25
CA VAL A 53 1.72 -14.09 -1.52
C VAL A 53 0.71 -14.77 -0.58
N MET A 54 0.06 -13.99 0.25
CA MET A 54 -0.95 -14.44 1.19
C MET A 54 -2.36 -14.28 0.60
N ILE A 55 -2.63 -13.16 -0.05
CA ILE A 55 -3.87 -12.89 -0.80
C ILE A 55 -3.48 -12.26 -2.14
N ASP A 56 -4.15 -12.67 -3.22
CA ASP A 56 -4.03 -12.11 -4.57
C ASP A 56 -5.35 -12.37 -5.29
N GLU A 57 -6.35 -11.50 -5.05
CA GLU A 57 -7.73 -11.76 -5.46
C GLU A 57 -8.38 -10.53 -6.09
N VAL A 58 -9.03 -10.73 -7.24
CA VAL A 58 -10.01 -9.77 -7.72
C VAL A 58 -11.26 -9.85 -6.86
N VAL A 59 -11.90 -8.71 -6.64
CA VAL A 59 -13.05 -8.58 -5.75
C VAL A 59 -14.23 -8.03 -6.52
N ARG A 60 -15.41 -8.65 -6.36
CA ARG A 60 -16.63 -8.15 -6.99
C ARG A 60 -17.22 -6.99 -6.19
N PRO A 61 -17.14 -5.74 -6.72
CA PRO A 61 -17.79 -4.60 -6.07
C PRO A 61 -19.31 -4.65 -6.22
N SER A 62 -20.03 -3.86 -5.41
CA SER A 62 -21.50 -3.77 -5.51
C SER A 62 -21.96 -2.91 -6.68
N ARG A 63 -21.06 -2.11 -7.26
CA ARG A 63 -21.31 -1.17 -8.36
C ARG A 63 -20.42 -1.47 -9.55
N PRO A 64 -20.85 -1.11 -10.78
CA PRO A 64 -19.99 -1.26 -11.96
C PRO A 64 -18.68 -0.50 -11.83
N ILE A 65 -17.63 -1.09 -12.39
CA ILE A 65 -16.29 -0.48 -12.47
C ILE A 65 -16.30 0.57 -13.60
N PRO A 66 -16.06 1.86 -13.31
CA PRO A 66 -16.00 2.88 -14.34
C PRO A 66 -14.84 2.64 -15.31
N LEU A 67 -15.04 2.97 -16.60
CA LEU A 67 -13.98 2.85 -17.61
C LEU A 67 -12.69 3.60 -17.22
N SER A 68 -12.82 4.74 -16.53
CA SER A 68 -11.66 5.50 -16.05
C SER A 68 -10.83 4.75 -15.01
N ALA A 69 -11.41 3.84 -14.25
CA ALA A 69 -10.69 2.97 -13.33
C ALA A 69 -10.09 1.79 -14.09
N THR A 70 -10.88 1.15 -14.99
CA THR A 70 -10.38 0.09 -15.88
C THR A 70 -9.18 0.56 -16.72
N ASP A 71 -9.17 1.81 -17.20
CA ASP A 71 -8.04 2.39 -17.96
C ASP A 71 -6.74 2.45 -17.12
N VAL A 72 -6.82 2.42 -15.79
CA VAL A 72 -5.66 2.44 -14.88
C VAL A 72 -5.17 1.03 -14.59
N HIS A 73 -6.03 0.15 -14.05
CA HIS A 73 -5.65 -1.18 -13.54
C HIS A 73 -6.04 -2.34 -14.45
N GLY A 74 -6.75 -2.08 -15.54
CA GLY A 74 -7.13 -3.09 -16.52
C GLY A 74 -8.29 -4.01 -16.12
N ILE A 75 -8.85 -3.88 -14.90
CA ILE A 75 -9.93 -4.74 -14.42
C ILE A 75 -11.28 -4.16 -14.86
N SER A 76 -12.13 -5.00 -15.43
CA SER A 76 -13.49 -4.68 -15.87
C SER A 76 -14.55 -5.47 -15.11
N ASP A 77 -15.82 -5.11 -15.29
CA ASP A 77 -16.94 -5.86 -14.69
C ASP A 77 -16.92 -7.35 -15.06
N ALA A 78 -16.45 -7.70 -16.26
CA ALA A 78 -16.36 -9.08 -16.72
C ALA A 78 -15.31 -9.89 -15.94
N ASP A 79 -14.25 -9.25 -15.49
CA ASP A 79 -13.16 -9.92 -14.75
C ASP A 79 -13.57 -10.25 -13.31
N VAL A 80 -14.55 -9.53 -12.78
CA VAL A 80 -15.01 -9.67 -11.38
C VAL A 80 -16.39 -10.32 -11.26
N GLU A 81 -17.05 -10.73 -12.36
CA GLU A 81 -18.42 -11.26 -12.37
C GLU A 81 -18.57 -12.46 -11.42
N ASP A 82 -17.61 -13.38 -11.45
CA ASP A 82 -17.61 -14.61 -10.62
C ASP A 82 -16.67 -14.50 -9.41
N ALA A 83 -16.07 -13.32 -9.17
CA ALA A 83 -15.13 -13.09 -8.07
C ALA A 83 -15.83 -13.07 -6.70
N PRO A 84 -15.10 -13.39 -5.61
CA PRO A 84 -15.61 -13.21 -4.26
C PRO A 84 -15.94 -11.74 -3.99
N THR A 85 -16.87 -11.51 -3.09
CA THR A 85 -17.12 -10.17 -2.55
C THR A 85 -16.14 -9.86 -1.42
N MET A 86 -16.03 -8.59 -1.05
CA MET A 86 -15.23 -8.22 0.12
C MET A 86 -15.65 -8.95 1.38
N ALA A 87 -16.96 -9.20 1.57
CA ALA A 87 -17.51 -9.96 2.70
C ALA A 87 -17.02 -11.41 2.75
N ASP A 88 -16.76 -12.01 1.60
CA ASP A 88 -16.24 -13.39 1.51
C ASP A 88 -14.76 -13.46 1.90
N LEU A 89 -14.00 -12.40 1.66
CA LEU A 89 -12.56 -12.31 1.96
C LEU A 89 -12.27 -11.79 3.39
N GLU A 90 -13.20 -11.09 4.02
CA GLU A 90 -13.00 -10.51 5.35
C GLU A 90 -12.52 -11.49 6.44
N PRO A 91 -12.98 -12.75 6.52
CA PRO A 91 -12.49 -13.69 7.52
C PRO A 91 -10.97 -13.95 7.41
N GLU A 92 -10.47 -14.15 6.19
CA GLU A 92 -9.05 -14.39 5.91
C GLU A 92 -8.21 -13.14 6.15
N LEU A 93 -8.66 -11.99 5.64
CA LEU A 93 -8.04 -10.69 5.89
C LEU A 93 -7.93 -10.40 7.39
N LYS A 94 -8.96 -10.72 8.15
CA LYS A 94 -8.96 -10.54 9.59
C LYS A 94 -7.88 -11.35 10.28
N GLU A 95 -7.71 -12.62 9.92
CA GLU A 95 -6.67 -13.48 10.50
C GLU A 95 -5.28 -12.90 10.24
N ILE A 96 -5.02 -12.41 9.03
CA ILE A 96 -3.74 -11.82 8.64
C ILE A 96 -3.51 -10.49 9.37
N LEU A 97 -4.45 -9.56 9.26
CA LEU A 97 -4.27 -8.17 9.71
C LEU A 97 -4.35 -8.00 11.23
N ILE A 98 -4.99 -8.90 11.98
CA ILE A 98 -4.93 -8.89 13.46
C ILE A 98 -3.54 -9.29 13.94
N GLY A 99 -2.93 -10.26 13.27
CA GLY A 99 -1.66 -10.86 13.70
C GLY A 99 -0.42 -10.03 13.36
N SER A 100 -0.49 -9.17 12.33
CA SER A 100 0.68 -8.52 11.76
C SER A 100 0.52 -7.00 11.65
N PRO A 101 1.60 -6.21 11.81
CA PRO A 101 1.63 -4.84 11.31
C PRO A 101 1.40 -4.85 9.80
N CYS A 102 0.95 -3.71 9.27
CA CYS A 102 0.67 -3.58 7.85
C CYS A 102 1.40 -2.36 7.27
N ALA A 103 2.12 -2.54 6.18
CA ALA A 103 2.78 -1.49 5.43
C ALA A 103 2.10 -1.29 4.09
N ILE A 104 1.74 -0.05 3.77
CA ILE A 104 0.95 0.32 2.60
C ILE A 104 1.55 1.58 1.97
N TYR A 105 1.60 1.65 0.65
CA TYR A 105 1.95 2.89 -0.03
C TYR A 105 0.72 3.79 -0.11
N ASN A 106 0.69 4.93 0.58
CA ASN A 106 -0.48 5.77 0.78
C ASN A 106 -1.57 5.13 1.66
N ALA A 107 -1.18 4.76 2.87
CA ALA A 107 -1.98 3.98 3.82
C ALA A 107 -3.39 4.55 4.10
N ASP A 108 -3.58 5.87 4.05
CA ASP A 108 -4.88 6.50 4.25
C ASP A 108 -5.89 6.12 3.16
N PHE A 109 -5.40 5.96 1.92
CA PHE A 109 -6.25 5.61 0.79
C PHE A 109 -6.81 4.19 0.94
N ASP A 110 -5.93 3.19 1.09
CA ASP A 110 -6.35 1.79 1.19
C ASP A 110 -7.13 1.50 2.48
N THR A 111 -6.74 2.12 3.59
CA THR A 111 -7.49 2.01 4.85
C THR A 111 -8.93 2.54 4.69
N ARG A 112 -9.10 3.63 3.96
CA ARG A 112 -10.43 4.17 3.63
C ARG A 112 -11.21 3.20 2.75
N LEU A 113 -10.60 2.66 1.68
CA LEU A 113 -11.22 1.70 0.78
C LEU A 113 -11.65 0.42 1.49
N LEU A 114 -10.80 -0.12 2.38
CA LEU A 114 -11.15 -1.26 3.22
C LEU A 114 -12.41 -1.01 4.04
N ARG A 115 -12.53 0.17 4.62
CA ARG A 115 -13.73 0.56 5.38
C ARG A 115 -14.96 0.76 4.50
N GLN A 116 -14.80 1.37 3.31
CA GLN A 116 -15.90 1.60 2.37
C GLN A 116 -16.44 0.30 1.77
N SER A 117 -15.56 -0.67 1.52
CA SER A 117 -15.92 -1.97 0.92
C SER A 117 -16.40 -3.01 1.95
N SER A 118 -16.20 -2.74 3.24
CA SER A 118 -16.53 -3.67 4.31
C SER A 118 -18.01 -3.66 4.66
N SER A 119 -18.55 -4.86 4.94
CA SER A 119 -19.85 -5.05 5.57
C SER A 119 -19.76 -5.39 7.06
N SER A 120 -18.55 -5.65 7.58
CA SER A 120 -18.33 -6.04 8.97
C SER A 120 -17.81 -4.89 9.82
N GLY A 121 -18.22 -4.85 11.08
CA GLY A 121 -17.75 -3.85 12.05
C GLY A 121 -16.25 -3.90 12.30
N TRP A 122 -15.58 -5.03 11.95
CA TRP A 122 -14.16 -5.17 12.21
C TRP A 122 -13.29 -4.28 11.32
N LEU A 123 -13.48 -4.32 9.99
CA LEU A 123 -12.74 -3.45 9.06
C LEU A 123 -13.10 -1.96 9.23
N LEU A 124 -14.30 -1.64 9.69
CA LEU A 124 -14.69 -0.26 9.98
C LEU A 124 -13.80 0.37 11.07
N GLU A 125 -13.28 -0.44 11.99
CA GLU A 125 -12.43 0.01 13.10
C GLU A 125 -10.93 -0.28 12.86
N TRP A 126 -10.58 -0.97 11.77
CA TRP A 126 -9.17 -1.28 11.45
C TRP A 126 -8.44 -0.02 10.89
N PRO A 127 -7.16 0.23 11.24
CA PRO A 127 -6.37 -0.52 12.21
C PRO A 127 -6.78 -0.19 13.65
N HIS A 128 -6.93 -1.22 14.48
CA HIS A 128 -7.28 -1.05 15.91
C HIS A 128 -6.13 -0.40 16.71
N ASP A 129 -4.90 -0.60 16.24
CA ASP A 129 -3.68 0.05 16.73
C ASP A 129 -3.00 0.80 15.59
N PRO A 130 -3.15 2.13 15.48
CA PRO A 130 -2.54 2.92 14.42
C PRO A 130 -1.01 2.83 14.38
N THR A 131 -0.34 2.47 15.49
CA THR A 131 1.12 2.34 15.52
C THR A 131 1.62 1.14 14.72
N ARG A 132 0.73 0.22 14.37
CA ARG A 132 1.00 -0.97 13.55
C ARG A 132 0.65 -0.79 12.07
N LEU A 133 0.26 0.43 11.67
CA LEU A 133 0.06 0.80 10.27
C LEU A 133 1.21 1.70 9.81
N HIS A 134 1.93 1.26 8.81
CA HIS A 134 3.11 1.94 8.29
C HIS A 134 2.81 2.55 6.91
N CYS A 135 2.85 3.87 6.81
CA CYS A 135 2.70 4.57 5.52
C CYS A 135 4.06 4.66 4.82
N VAL A 136 4.25 3.83 3.79
CA VAL A 136 5.51 3.77 3.04
C VAL A 136 5.71 5.03 2.18
N MET A 137 4.64 5.68 1.73
CA MET A 137 4.72 6.96 1.02
C MET A 137 5.34 8.07 1.88
N GLU A 138 5.02 8.14 3.17
CA GLU A 138 5.62 9.12 4.09
C GLU A 138 7.10 8.83 4.33
N LEU A 139 7.47 7.56 4.46
CA LEU A 139 8.86 7.13 4.58
C LEU A 139 9.64 7.49 3.31
N ALA A 140 9.09 7.20 2.12
CA ALA A 140 9.68 7.52 0.83
C ALA A 140 9.80 9.03 0.59
N ALA A 141 8.79 9.82 0.96
CA ALA A 141 8.84 11.27 0.90
C ALA A 141 9.97 11.84 1.78
N ARG A 142 10.11 11.31 2.99
CA ARG A 142 11.19 11.68 3.91
C ARG A 142 12.56 11.23 3.37
N TRP A 143 12.65 10.06 2.74
CA TRP A 143 13.84 9.57 2.06
C TRP A 143 14.27 10.49 0.91
N HIS A 144 13.33 10.85 0.05
CA HIS A 144 13.52 11.78 -1.07
C HIS A 144 13.99 13.15 -0.57
N GLY A 145 13.29 13.72 0.41
CA GLY A 145 13.73 14.87 1.17
C GLY A 145 13.42 16.22 0.57
N ASP A 146 12.50 16.31 -0.38
CA ASP A 146 11.97 17.58 -0.87
C ASP A 146 10.98 18.16 0.16
N TRP A 147 11.39 19.24 0.82
CA TRP A 147 10.62 19.86 1.89
C TRP A 147 9.77 21.00 1.38
N SER A 148 8.50 20.99 1.74
CA SER A 148 7.56 22.09 1.48
C SER A 148 7.40 23.00 2.69
N ASP A 149 7.93 24.21 2.63
CA ASP A 149 7.74 25.22 3.69
C ASP A 149 6.27 25.61 3.83
N HIS A 150 5.49 25.52 2.75
CA HIS A 150 4.07 25.81 2.78
C HIS A 150 3.26 24.78 3.57
N HIS A 151 3.56 23.48 3.35
CA HIS A 151 2.86 22.37 4.00
C HIS A 151 3.53 21.92 5.29
N GLN A 152 4.74 22.41 5.60
CA GLN A 152 5.55 21.98 6.75
C GLN A 152 5.72 20.45 6.79
N SER A 153 5.88 19.83 5.60
CA SER A 153 6.03 18.39 5.39
C SER A 153 6.92 18.11 4.20
N TYR A 154 7.39 16.87 4.07
CA TYR A 154 8.04 16.41 2.85
C TYR A 154 7.02 16.24 1.73
N THR A 155 7.41 16.60 0.51
CA THR A 155 6.59 16.43 -0.69
C THR A 155 6.49 14.96 -1.05
N TRP A 156 5.29 14.46 -1.28
CA TRP A 156 5.06 13.09 -1.69
C TRP A 156 5.62 12.83 -3.09
N ILE A 157 6.10 11.60 -3.28
CA ILE A 157 6.50 11.09 -4.58
C ILE A 157 5.66 9.85 -4.91
N THR A 158 5.53 9.53 -6.19
CA THR A 158 4.83 8.30 -6.60
C THR A 158 5.65 7.07 -6.23
N GLN A 159 4.99 5.94 -6.06
CA GLN A 159 5.65 4.67 -5.74
C GLN A 159 6.71 4.30 -6.78
N ALA A 160 6.39 4.44 -8.06
CA ALA A 160 7.34 4.21 -9.15
C ALA A 160 8.58 5.12 -9.06
N ASN A 161 8.39 6.43 -8.76
CA ASN A 161 9.52 7.34 -8.60
C ASN A 161 10.38 7.01 -7.37
N ALA A 162 9.75 6.60 -6.26
CA ALA A 162 10.48 6.13 -5.08
C ALA A 162 11.33 4.89 -5.39
N ALA A 163 10.76 3.94 -6.13
CA ALA A 163 11.45 2.74 -6.57
C ALA A 163 12.65 3.06 -7.48
N ILE A 164 12.45 3.92 -8.48
CA ILE A 164 13.52 4.36 -9.39
C ILE A 164 14.67 5.04 -8.61
N GLU A 165 14.36 5.92 -7.66
CA GLU A 165 15.38 6.58 -6.84
C GLU A 165 16.20 5.58 -6.01
N LEU A 166 15.58 4.49 -5.58
CA LEU A 166 16.23 3.40 -4.85
C LEU A 166 16.95 2.39 -5.75
N GLY A 167 16.91 2.57 -7.08
CA GLY A 167 17.55 1.69 -8.05
C GLY A 167 16.78 0.39 -8.32
N ILE A 168 15.50 0.34 -7.94
CA ILE A 168 14.62 -0.78 -8.28
C ILE A 168 14.22 -0.66 -9.75
N ASP A 169 14.43 -1.73 -10.51
CA ASP A 169 14.02 -1.81 -11.91
C ASP A 169 12.51 -2.04 -11.99
N VAL A 170 11.78 -0.94 -12.24
CA VAL A 170 10.31 -0.98 -12.35
C VAL A 170 9.84 -1.60 -13.67
N ASP A 171 10.66 -1.54 -14.72
CA ASP A 171 10.34 -2.13 -16.02
C ASP A 171 10.41 -3.68 -15.99
N ALA A 172 11.08 -4.24 -14.98
CA ALA A 172 11.14 -5.67 -14.72
C ALA A 172 9.96 -6.20 -13.88
N ILE A 173 9.04 -5.33 -13.48
CA ILE A 173 7.83 -5.71 -12.72
C ILE A 173 6.68 -5.78 -13.72
N ASP A 174 6.21 -7.00 -13.97
CA ASP A 174 5.02 -7.23 -14.78
C ASP A 174 3.77 -6.70 -14.07
N ASP A 175 2.83 -6.16 -14.84
CA ASP A 175 1.51 -5.77 -14.36
C ASP A 175 1.50 -4.66 -13.27
N LEU A 176 2.36 -3.65 -13.38
CA LEU A 176 2.21 -2.41 -12.58
C LEU A 176 0.76 -1.88 -12.71
N HIS A 177 0.23 -1.34 -11.61
CA HIS A 177 -1.18 -1.03 -11.43
C HIS A 177 -2.06 -2.28 -11.30
N ARG A 178 -1.51 -3.33 -10.72
CA ARG A 178 -2.22 -4.47 -10.16
C ARG A 178 -1.79 -4.62 -8.71
N ALA A 179 -2.74 -4.84 -7.83
CA ALA A 179 -2.53 -4.81 -6.38
C ALA A 179 -1.33 -5.66 -5.92
N ARG A 180 -1.13 -6.85 -6.52
CA ARG A 180 0.01 -7.69 -6.21
C ARG A 180 1.36 -7.07 -6.60
N ALA A 181 1.46 -6.48 -7.77
CA ALA A 181 2.69 -5.86 -8.25
C ALA A 181 3.04 -4.63 -7.39
N ASP A 182 2.03 -3.84 -7.02
CA ASP A 182 2.21 -2.63 -6.23
C ASP A 182 2.49 -2.96 -4.75
N ALA A 183 1.88 -4.00 -4.16
CA ALA A 183 2.25 -4.51 -2.85
C ALA A 183 3.71 -5.04 -2.80
N GLU A 184 4.16 -5.77 -3.84
CA GLU A 184 5.55 -6.22 -3.95
C GLU A 184 6.52 -5.06 -4.13
N LEU A 185 6.16 -4.05 -4.92
CA LEU A 185 6.97 -2.85 -5.08
C LEU A 185 7.08 -2.08 -3.76
N CYS A 186 5.98 -1.96 -3.02
CA CYS A 186 5.96 -1.39 -1.68
C CYS A 186 6.94 -2.12 -0.74
N ARG A 187 6.90 -3.45 -0.74
CA ARG A 187 7.82 -4.30 0.02
C ARG A 187 9.29 -4.05 -0.35
N ARG A 188 9.61 -4.03 -1.65
CA ARG A 188 10.98 -3.76 -2.13
C ARG A 188 11.49 -2.39 -1.70
N ILE A 189 10.65 -1.35 -1.78
CA ILE A 189 11.01 0.00 -1.33
C ILE A 189 11.44 -0.01 0.14
N VAL A 190 10.68 -0.66 1.02
CA VAL A 190 11.04 -0.73 2.46
C VAL A 190 12.35 -1.48 2.65
N HIS A 191 12.57 -2.60 1.95
CA HIS A 191 13.81 -3.38 2.03
C HIS A 191 15.03 -2.59 1.54
N GLU A 192 14.91 -1.85 0.42
CA GLU A 192 16.02 -1.04 -0.12
C GLU A 192 16.35 0.13 0.80
N ILE A 193 15.34 0.81 1.38
CA ILE A 193 15.59 1.85 2.39
C ILE A 193 16.29 1.26 3.62
N ALA A 194 15.86 0.09 4.10
CA ALA A 194 16.47 -0.58 5.24
C ALA A 194 17.93 -1.00 5.01
N ALA A 195 18.30 -1.30 3.76
CA ALA A 195 19.65 -1.72 3.36
C ALA A 195 20.66 -0.57 3.34
N TYR A 196 20.23 0.69 3.45
CA TYR A 196 21.13 1.85 3.45
C TYR A 196 22.05 1.86 4.67
N CYS A 197 23.35 2.07 4.40
CA CYS A 197 24.45 2.08 5.38
C CYS A 197 25.03 3.48 5.62
#